data_a60aa5ffe9ef7065dcdc1a52f9131734
#
_entry.id   a60aa5ffe9ef7065dcdc1a52f9131734
#
_cell.length_a   1.000
_cell.length_b   1.000
_cell.length_c   1.000
_cell.angle_alpha   90.00
_cell.angle_beta   90.00
_cell.angle_gamma   90.00
#
_symmetry.space_group_name_H-M   'P 1'
#
loop_
_entity.id
_entity.type
_entity.pdbx_description
1 polymer ?
#
loop_
_entity_poly.entity_id
_entity_poly.type
_entity_poly.pdbx_seq_one_letter_code
_entity_poly.pdbx_strand_id
1 'polypeptide(L)'
;LGLIVGIWIFSGGFVIVEPSPYEVMFLLAFAVALAGGLQLRRETLPLLLIVIAFTPFALISPFFMQYQPVIDGLIFNLVTIFLLVTSYFAANFVAQAPHTHMRVIAHAYIAIAIITSVVGTLAYMGILPGEDVFLRFGRAKAFFNDPNVYGPFLILPAMFALQRVLLGKGRSALWNGIAYLVIFVGVFVSFSRGAWGHLAASSLLVLVMVFFLEASAREKVRLLLIALGGLMLLAAAMAVLLSIPVVAELFTQRFSLTQSYDTGELGRFGRIWYTLDVVLTNPWGIGPLEYGFLRITEQPHNTYLNVALTYGWGGALVYYLLVGSTLAAGGRALIRASSRPLLIPVFATFVPMIALSAIIDTDHWRHWFLVTGLVWGVCAAPRPAKAQGRLLP
;
A
#
# COMPACT_ATOMS: atom_id res chain seq x y z
N LEU A 1 -0.93 19.88 13.90
CA LEU A 1 -0.29 18.98 12.92
C LEU A 1 -1.14 17.73 12.68
N GLY A 2 -1.60 16.99 13.71
CA GLY A 2 -2.36 15.75 13.54
C GLY A 2 -3.59 15.88 12.64
N LEU A 3 -4.37 16.95 12.73
CA LEU A 3 -5.52 17.20 11.86
C LEU A 3 -5.09 17.33 10.39
N ILE A 4 -4.03 18.10 10.11
CA ILE A 4 -3.56 18.32 8.74
C ILE A 4 -3.01 17.01 8.14
N VAL A 5 -2.27 16.22 8.94
CA VAL A 5 -1.84 14.88 8.52
C VAL A 5 -3.05 13.96 8.29
N GLY A 6 -4.08 14.04 9.13
CA GLY A 6 -5.33 13.31 8.89
C GLY A 6 -5.99 13.67 7.55
N ILE A 7 -6.04 14.97 7.21
CA ILE A 7 -6.55 15.45 5.92
C ILE A 7 -5.66 14.99 4.77
N TRP A 8 -4.33 15.04 4.93
CA TRP A 8 -3.41 14.50 3.94
C TRP A 8 -3.66 13.01 3.65
N ILE A 9 -3.78 12.18 4.68
CA ILE A 9 -4.08 10.74 4.51
C ILE A 9 -5.45 10.53 3.85
N PHE A 10 -6.46 11.29 4.28
CA PHE A 10 -7.80 11.25 3.71
C PHE A 10 -7.80 11.62 2.22
N SER A 11 -7.04 12.64 1.84
CA SER A 11 -6.94 13.10 0.45
C SER A 11 -6.30 12.07 -0.50
N GLY A 12 -5.58 11.07 0.05
CA GLY A 12 -5.01 9.96 -0.73
C GLY A 12 -6.03 9.08 -1.45
N GLY A 13 -7.32 9.22 -1.14
CA GLY A 13 -8.41 8.57 -1.89
C GLY A 13 -8.90 9.32 -3.13
N PHE A 14 -8.35 10.52 -3.42
CA PHE A 14 -8.75 11.34 -4.57
C PHE A 14 -7.56 11.53 -5.52
N VAL A 15 -7.48 10.69 -6.56
CA VAL A 15 -6.30 10.58 -7.44
C VAL A 15 -6.70 10.62 -8.93
N ILE A 16 -7.87 11.18 -9.26
CA ILE A 16 -8.34 11.31 -10.66
C ILE A 16 -7.52 12.35 -11.42
N VAL A 17 -7.08 13.41 -10.74
CA VAL A 17 -6.33 14.54 -11.32
C VAL A 17 -4.95 14.61 -10.72
N GLU A 18 -3.93 14.93 -11.51
CA GLU A 18 -2.55 15.12 -11.05
C GLU A 18 -2.07 16.56 -11.38
N PRO A 19 -1.44 17.27 -10.42
CA PRO A 19 -1.21 16.84 -9.03
C PRO A 19 -2.51 16.67 -8.25
N SER A 20 -2.59 15.58 -7.47
CA SER A 20 -3.80 15.27 -6.70
C SER A 20 -3.86 16.08 -5.39
N PRO A 21 -5.03 16.12 -4.72
CA PRO A 21 -5.12 16.72 -3.39
C PRO A 21 -4.13 16.14 -2.38
N TYR A 22 -3.68 14.89 -2.58
CA TYR A 22 -2.67 14.25 -1.73
C TYR A 22 -1.34 15.00 -1.72
N GLU A 23 -0.81 15.38 -2.90
CA GLU A 23 0.45 16.11 -3.01
C GLU A 23 0.35 17.47 -2.35
N VAL A 24 -0.73 18.22 -2.62
CA VAL A 24 -0.94 19.55 -2.07
C VAL A 24 -1.06 19.51 -0.54
N MET A 25 -1.85 18.56 -0.02
CA MET A 25 -2.02 18.42 1.43
C MET A 25 -0.76 17.90 2.12
N PHE A 26 0.06 17.09 1.43
CA PHE A 26 1.38 16.71 1.95
C PHE A 26 2.30 17.91 2.11
N LEU A 27 2.41 18.76 1.08
CA LEU A 27 3.25 19.96 1.15
C LEU A 27 2.82 20.88 2.31
N LEU A 28 1.52 21.04 2.52
CA LEU A 28 0.99 21.78 3.66
C LEU A 28 1.35 21.11 5.00
N ALA A 29 1.15 19.78 5.11
CA ALA A 29 1.50 19.03 6.31
C ALA A 29 3.00 19.12 6.63
N PHE A 30 3.83 19.03 5.60
CA PHE A 30 5.28 19.15 5.71
C PHE A 30 5.71 20.55 6.15
N ALA A 31 5.17 21.61 5.54
CA ALA A 31 5.45 22.99 5.91
C ALA A 31 5.05 23.29 7.38
N VAL A 32 3.84 22.87 7.79
CA VAL A 32 3.37 23.03 9.17
C VAL A 32 4.22 22.22 10.15
N ALA A 33 4.67 21.03 9.76
CA ALA A 33 5.53 20.21 10.59
C ALA A 33 6.92 20.85 10.81
N LEU A 34 7.50 21.42 9.74
CA LEU A 34 8.77 22.15 9.82
C LEU A 34 8.63 23.39 10.73
N ALA A 35 7.58 24.20 10.54
CA ALA A 35 7.30 25.36 11.37
C ALA A 35 7.02 24.98 12.83
N GLY A 36 6.41 23.83 13.07
CA GLY A 36 6.10 23.28 14.41
C GLY A 36 7.26 22.54 15.07
N GLY A 37 8.44 22.49 14.45
CA GLY A 37 9.62 21.82 14.99
C GLY A 37 9.55 20.30 14.95
N LEU A 38 9.22 19.72 13.79
CA LEU A 38 9.26 18.27 13.59
C LEU A 38 10.62 17.68 14.01
N GLN A 39 10.60 16.82 15.01
CA GLN A 39 11.81 16.17 15.50
C GLN A 39 12.17 14.98 14.61
N LEU A 40 13.34 15.02 14.01
CA LEU A 40 13.89 13.90 13.26
C LEU A 40 14.50 12.89 14.25
N ARG A 41 14.09 11.63 14.11
CA ARG A 41 14.57 10.55 14.97
C ARG A 41 15.80 9.88 14.36
N ARG A 42 16.80 9.59 15.19
CA ARG A 42 18.03 8.91 14.74
C ARG A 42 17.73 7.53 14.20
N GLU A 43 16.72 6.86 14.72
CA GLU A 43 16.28 5.54 14.30
C GLU A 43 15.71 5.52 12.87
N THR A 44 15.29 6.68 12.33
CA THR A 44 14.84 6.81 10.93
C THR A 44 15.96 7.22 9.98
N LEU A 45 17.19 7.46 10.48
CA LEU A 45 18.33 7.83 9.66
C LEU A 45 18.64 6.83 8.52
N PRO A 46 18.57 5.50 8.71
CA PRO A 46 18.79 4.58 7.60
C PRO A 46 17.82 4.79 6.44
N LEU A 47 16.55 5.13 6.71
CA LEU A 47 15.58 5.47 5.66
C LEU A 47 15.99 6.75 4.93
N LEU A 48 16.44 7.79 5.65
CA LEU A 48 16.94 9.02 5.03
C LEU A 48 18.15 8.75 4.13
N LEU A 49 19.10 7.92 4.60
CA LEU A 49 20.27 7.55 3.80
C LEU A 49 19.89 6.83 2.51
N ILE A 50 18.85 6.00 2.54
CA ILE A 50 18.31 5.34 1.33
C ILE A 50 17.71 6.39 0.38
N VAL A 51 16.92 7.36 0.89
CA VAL A 51 16.38 8.46 0.06
C VAL A 51 17.50 9.25 -0.61
N ILE A 52 18.54 9.63 0.16
CA ILE A 52 19.70 10.37 -0.35
C ILE A 52 20.47 9.52 -1.38
N ALA A 53 20.70 8.24 -1.11
CA ALA A 53 21.43 7.34 -2.00
C ALA A 53 20.68 7.05 -3.31
N PHE A 54 19.32 7.06 -3.29
CA PHE A 54 18.50 6.85 -4.48
C PHE A 54 18.46 8.09 -5.38
N THR A 55 18.50 9.29 -4.79
CA THR A 55 18.32 10.57 -5.50
C THR A 55 19.26 10.76 -6.71
N PRO A 56 20.57 10.47 -6.64
CA PRO A 56 21.46 10.61 -7.80
C PRO A 56 21.02 9.76 -8.99
N PHE A 57 20.62 8.51 -8.77
CA PHE A 57 20.16 7.61 -9.83
C PHE A 57 18.88 8.12 -10.47
N ALA A 58 17.93 8.63 -9.65
CA ALA A 58 16.71 9.23 -10.15
C ALA A 58 16.94 10.52 -10.96
N LEU A 59 17.93 11.35 -10.59
CA LEU A 59 18.23 12.58 -11.33
C LEU A 59 19.06 12.33 -12.59
N ILE A 60 19.87 11.28 -12.63
CA ILE A 60 20.76 10.98 -13.75
C ILE A 60 20.05 10.14 -14.82
N SER A 61 19.18 9.21 -14.44
CA SER A 61 18.56 8.26 -15.38
C SER A 61 17.78 8.90 -16.55
N PRO A 62 17.12 10.07 -16.42
CA PRO A 62 16.47 10.70 -17.57
C PRO A 62 17.39 11.10 -18.71
N PHE A 63 18.68 11.29 -18.44
CA PHE A 63 19.66 11.62 -19.48
C PHE A 63 20.03 10.44 -20.38
N PHE A 64 19.58 9.22 -20.05
CA PHE A 64 19.72 8.03 -20.90
C PHE A 64 18.50 7.80 -21.80
N MET A 65 17.44 8.62 -21.69
CA MET A 65 16.25 8.55 -22.51
C MET A 65 16.56 8.87 -23.98
N GLN A 66 15.91 8.16 -24.89
CA GLN A 66 16.14 8.29 -26.34
C GLN A 66 14.87 8.74 -27.08
N TYR A 67 13.70 8.44 -26.56
CA TYR A 67 12.42 8.64 -27.26
C TYR A 67 11.60 9.79 -26.67
N GLN A 68 11.70 10.03 -25.37
CA GLN A 68 10.92 11.04 -24.66
C GLN A 68 11.82 12.21 -24.22
N PRO A 69 11.25 13.43 -24.06
CA PRO A 69 11.98 14.59 -23.55
C PRO A 69 12.54 14.31 -22.13
N VAL A 70 13.78 14.68 -21.90
CA VAL A 70 14.46 14.54 -20.59
C VAL A 70 13.66 15.20 -19.46
N ILE A 71 12.97 16.33 -19.77
CA ILE A 71 12.16 17.04 -18.76
C ILE A 71 11.00 16.17 -18.24
N ASP A 72 10.36 15.37 -19.09
CA ASP A 72 9.26 14.49 -18.69
C ASP A 72 9.78 13.37 -17.76
N GLY A 73 10.96 12.83 -18.09
CA GLY A 73 11.65 11.88 -17.22
C GLY A 73 12.07 12.48 -15.89
N LEU A 74 12.56 13.72 -15.87
CA LEU A 74 12.87 14.40 -14.61
C LEU A 74 11.63 14.61 -13.74
N ILE A 75 10.51 15.05 -14.35
CA ILE A 75 9.24 15.22 -13.61
C ILE A 75 8.79 13.87 -13.04
N PHE A 76 8.82 12.79 -13.83
CA PHE A 76 8.46 11.45 -13.39
C PHE A 76 9.30 11.00 -12.19
N ASN A 77 10.62 11.17 -12.26
CA ASN A 77 11.54 10.78 -11.19
C ASN A 77 11.45 11.67 -9.95
N LEU A 78 11.12 12.96 -10.11
CA LEU A 78 10.84 13.85 -8.98
C LEU A 78 9.62 13.39 -8.18
N VAL A 79 8.61 12.81 -8.83
CA VAL A 79 7.48 12.18 -8.14
C VAL A 79 7.95 11.01 -7.28
N THR A 80 8.85 10.17 -7.77
CA THR A 80 9.41 9.06 -6.95
C THR A 80 10.19 9.57 -5.73
N ILE A 81 11.03 10.59 -5.92
CA ILE A 81 11.76 11.23 -4.80
C ILE A 81 10.76 11.84 -3.80
N PHE A 82 9.75 12.53 -4.29
CA PHE A 82 8.66 13.08 -3.47
C PHE A 82 7.99 11.99 -2.63
N LEU A 83 7.64 10.85 -3.22
CA LEU A 83 7.02 9.73 -2.52
C LEU A 83 7.95 9.11 -1.47
N LEU A 84 9.26 9.03 -1.73
CA LEU A 84 10.26 8.63 -0.74
C LEU A 84 10.32 9.61 0.43
N VAL A 85 10.22 10.92 0.16
CA VAL A 85 10.15 11.95 1.20
C VAL A 85 8.87 11.83 2.03
N THR A 86 7.72 11.49 1.42
CA THR A 86 6.49 11.21 2.18
C THR A 86 6.66 10.02 3.13
N SER A 87 7.38 8.96 2.72
CA SER A 87 7.73 7.83 3.59
C SER A 87 8.54 8.30 4.82
N TYR A 88 9.59 9.09 4.58
CA TYR A 88 10.45 9.60 5.65
C TYR A 88 9.71 10.51 6.61
N PHE A 89 8.85 11.39 6.07
CA PHE A 89 7.97 12.23 6.88
C PHE A 89 7.03 11.40 7.76
N ALA A 90 6.30 10.45 7.16
CA ALA A 90 5.38 9.57 7.88
C ALA A 90 6.09 8.79 9.00
N ALA A 91 7.32 8.31 8.74
CA ALA A 91 8.14 7.62 9.74
C ALA A 91 8.44 8.52 10.95
N ASN A 92 8.90 9.75 10.73
CA ASN A 92 9.21 10.68 11.82
C ASN A 92 7.96 11.17 12.56
N PHE A 93 6.87 11.43 11.84
CA PHE A 93 5.59 11.78 12.44
C PHE A 93 5.09 10.67 13.38
N VAL A 94 5.05 9.43 12.91
CA VAL A 94 4.60 8.30 13.75
C VAL A 94 5.55 8.08 14.94
N ALA A 95 6.86 8.17 14.74
CA ALA A 95 7.83 7.92 15.80
C ALA A 95 7.74 8.90 16.99
N GLN A 96 7.18 10.10 16.80
CA GLN A 96 7.02 11.09 17.90
C GLN A 96 5.96 10.68 18.92
N ALA A 97 4.80 10.21 18.47
CA ALA A 97 3.69 9.78 19.32
C ALA A 97 2.93 8.60 18.69
N PRO A 98 3.52 7.38 18.70
CA PRO A 98 3.09 6.26 17.87
C PRO A 98 1.61 5.92 18.00
N HIS A 99 1.10 5.82 19.24
CA HIS A 99 -0.31 5.47 19.48
C HIS A 99 -1.29 6.55 19.01
N THR A 100 -0.96 7.81 19.25
CA THR A 100 -1.82 8.94 18.87
C THR A 100 -1.79 9.15 17.37
N HIS A 101 -0.60 9.17 16.77
CA HIS A 101 -0.43 9.45 15.35
C HIS A 101 -0.94 8.29 14.47
N MET A 102 -0.69 7.05 14.85
CA MET A 102 -1.27 5.90 14.15
C MET A 102 -2.80 5.87 14.25
N ARG A 103 -3.38 6.34 15.37
CA ARG A 103 -4.83 6.46 15.49
C ARG A 103 -5.40 7.48 14.51
N VAL A 104 -4.77 8.65 14.36
CA VAL A 104 -5.16 9.68 13.38
C VAL A 104 -5.12 9.11 11.97
N ILE A 105 -4.00 8.50 11.60
CA ILE A 105 -3.81 7.88 10.27
C ILE A 105 -4.86 6.80 10.01
N ALA A 106 -5.06 5.89 10.96
CA ALA A 106 -6.01 4.79 10.81
C ALA A 106 -7.46 5.29 10.64
N HIS A 107 -7.89 6.30 11.41
CA HIS A 107 -9.24 6.85 11.29
C HIS A 107 -9.44 7.56 9.95
N ALA A 108 -8.50 8.42 9.54
CA ALA A 108 -8.58 9.12 8.26
C ALA A 108 -8.59 8.13 7.08
N TYR A 109 -7.74 7.10 7.14
CA TYR A 109 -7.66 6.11 6.09
C TYR A 109 -8.90 5.20 6.02
N ILE A 110 -9.43 4.73 7.16
CA ILE A 110 -10.68 3.95 7.18
C ILE A 110 -11.84 4.81 6.65
N ALA A 111 -11.92 6.09 7.02
CA ALA A 111 -12.99 6.97 6.57
C ALA A 111 -13.01 7.11 5.04
N ILE A 112 -11.87 7.43 4.43
CA ILE A 112 -11.80 7.56 2.97
C ILE A 112 -11.96 6.21 2.26
N ALA A 113 -11.48 5.11 2.85
CA ALA A 113 -11.67 3.78 2.29
C ALA A 113 -13.15 3.38 2.25
N ILE A 114 -13.92 3.70 3.29
CA ILE A 114 -15.38 3.48 3.29
C ILE A 114 -16.04 4.31 2.20
N ILE A 115 -15.71 5.60 2.09
CA ILE A 115 -16.30 6.50 1.09
C ILE A 115 -16.01 5.98 -0.32
N THR A 116 -14.74 5.67 -0.63
CA THR A 116 -14.36 5.18 -1.96
C THR A 116 -14.95 3.80 -2.27
N SER A 117 -15.09 2.93 -1.25
CA SER A 117 -15.74 1.63 -1.41
C SER A 117 -17.22 1.77 -1.70
N VAL A 118 -17.93 2.65 -0.99
CA VAL A 118 -19.36 2.93 -1.23
C VAL A 118 -19.54 3.53 -2.62
N VAL A 119 -18.78 4.56 -2.97
CA VAL A 119 -18.86 5.20 -4.29
C VAL A 119 -18.57 4.21 -5.41
N GLY A 120 -17.47 3.42 -5.29
CA GLY A 120 -17.11 2.42 -6.30
C GLY A 120 -18.19 1.33 -6.45
N THR A 121 -18.80 0.90 -5.34
CA THR A 121 -19.87 -0.11 -5.37
C THR A 121 -21.16 0.44 -5.97
N LEU A 122 -21.60 1.64 -5.57
CA LEU A 122 -22.80 2.27 -6.11
C LEU A 122 -22.66 2.60 -7.60
N ALA A 123 -21.46 3.05 -8.03
CA ALA A 123 -21.19 3.27 -9.44
C ALA A 123 -21.23 1.95 -10.23
N TYR A 124 -20.64 0.88 -9.68
CA TYR A 124 -20.66 -0.44 -10.31
C TYR A 124 -22.09 -1.00 -10.44
N MET A 125 -22.98 -0.67 -9.51
CA MET A 125 -24.40 -1.05 -9.53
C MET A 125 -25.26 -0.16 -10.46
N GLY A 126 -24.66 0.84 -11.14
CA GLY A 126 -25.38 1.78 -12.00
C GLY A 126 -26.30 2.76 -11.23
N ILE A 127 -26.09 2.91 -9.91
CA ILE A 127 -26.89 3.80 -9.06
C ILE A 127 -26.37 5.25 -9.13
N LEU A 128 -25.03 5.41 -9.32
CA LEU A 128 -24.43 6.74 -9.46
C LEU A 128 -24.37 7.14 -10.94
N PRO A 129 -24.77 8.37 -11.30
CA PRO A 129 -24.56 8.90 -12.64
C PRO A 129 -23.07 9.13 -12.90
N GLY A 130 -22.64 9.07 -14.17
CA GLY A 130 -21.24 9.31 -14.55
C GLY A 130 -20.36 8.06 -14.36
N GLU A 131 -20.82 6.92 -14.83
CA GLU A 131 -20.10 5.63 -14.75
C GLU A 131 -18.64 5.75 -15.22
N ASP A 132 -18.36 6.46 -16.31
CA ASP A 132 -17.02 6.64 -16.87
C ASP A 132 -16.02 7.28 -15.89
N VAL A 133 -16.52 8.09 -14.95
CA VAL A 133 -15.68 8.71 -13.92
C VAL A 133 -15.22 7.68 -12.89
N PHE A 134 -16.08 6.72 -12.53
CA PHE A 134 -15.87 5.82 -11.40
C PHE A 134 -15.53 4.38 -11.82
N LEU A 135 -15.75 4.05 -13.10
CA LEU A 135 -15.46 2.74 -13.66
C LEU A 135 -14.35 2.83 -14.74
N ARG A 136 -13.66 1.71 -14.95
CA ARG A 136 -12.75 1.49 -16.05
C ARG A 136 -12.82 0.03 -16.49
N PHE A 137 -13.10 -0.22 -17.75
CA PHE A 137 -13.28 -1.57 -18.29
C PHE A 137 -14.32 -2.39 -17.50
N GLY A 138 -15.46 -1.78 -17.13
CA GLY A 138 -16.51 -2.41 -16.32
C GLY A 138 -16.11 -2.73 -14.87
N ARG A 139 -15.03 -2.15 -14.34
CA ARG A 139 -14.48 -2.38 -13.01
C ARG A 139 -14.50 -1.12 -12.17
N ALA A 140 -14.82 -1.21 -10.88
CA ALA A 140 -14.77 -0.07 -10.00
C ALA A 140 -13.34 0.44 -9.79
N LYS A 141 -13.15 1.75 -9.98
CA LYS A 141 -11.93 2.50 -9.66
C LYS A 141 -12.17 3.66 -8.70
N ALA A 142 -13.42 3.94 -8.37
CA ALA A 142 -13.83 5.09 -7.57
C ALA A 142 -13.11 6.38 -8.02
N PHE A 143 -12.41 7.07 -7.13
CA PHE A 143 -11.66 8.29 -7.45
C PHE A 143 -10.20 8.03 -7.86
N PHE A 144 -9.89 6.85 -8.38
CA PHE A 144 -8.57 6.49 -8.91
C PHE A 144 -8.59 6.42 -10.44
N ASN A 145 -7.40 6.41 -11.04
CA ASN A 145 -7.28 6.23 -12.49
C ASN A 145 -7.30 4.75 -12.91
N ASP A 146 -6.99 3.83 -11.98
CA ASP A 146 -6.91 2.39 -12.28
C ASP A 146 -7.46 1.53 -11.13
N PRO A 147 -8.31 0.52 -11.43
CA PRO A 147 -8.80 -0.45 -10.45
C PRO A 147 -7.68 -1.22 -9.72
N ASN A 148 -6.54 -1.43 -10.39
CA ASN A 148 -5.40 -2.15 -9.81
C ASN A 148 -4.62 -1.30 -8.80
N VAL A 149 -4.83 0.01 -8.77
CA VAL A 149 -4.32 0.93 -7.73
C VAL A 149 -5.36 1.09 -6.62
N TYR A 150 -6.63 1.26 -7.00
CA TYR A 150 -7.75 1.40 -6.07
C TYR A 150 -7.88 0.22 -5.11
N GLY A 151 -7.91 -1.02 -5.65
CA GLY A 151 -8.06 -2.22 -4.82
C GLY A 151 -6.98 -2.35 -3.73
N PRO A 152 -5.69 -2.32 -4.06
CA PRO A 152 -4.59 -2.35 -3.08
C PRO A 152 -4.57 -1.17 -2.10
N PHE A 153 -5.01 0.02 -2.48
CA PHE A 153 -5.18 1.16 -1.58
C PHE A 153 -6.09 0.83 -0.39
N LEU A 154 -7.11 0.01 -0.58
CA LEU A 154 -8.08 -0.36 0.44
C LEU A 154 -7.55 -1.36 1.48
N ILE A 155 -6.38 -1.99 1.25
CA ILE A 155 -5.93 -3.11 2.10
C ILE A 155 -5.49 -2.65 3.49
N LEU A 156 -4.65 -1.61 3.60
CA LEU A 156 -4.22 -1.12 4.92
C LEU A 156 -5.39 -0.70 5.83
N PRO A 157 -6.36 0.11 5.37
CA PRO A 157 -7.53 0.44 6.20
C PRO A 157 -8.38 -0.78 6.55
N ALA A 158 -8.49 -1.78 5.66
CA ALA A 158 -9.12 -3.07 5.99
C ALA A 158 -8.37 -3.77 7.13
N MET A 159 -7.04 -3.79 7.10
CA MET A 159 -6.23 -4.42 8.17
C MET A 159 -6.36 -3.69 9.51
N PHE A 160 -6.44 -2.36 9.52
CA PHE A 160 -6.77 -1.61 10.74
C PHE A 160 -8.14 -1.98 11.29
N ALA A 161 -9.15 -2.09 10.43
CA ALA A 161 -10.50 -2.49 10.83
C ALA A 161 -10.51 -3.94 11.33
N LEU A 162 -9.90 -4.88 10.61
CA LEU A 162 -9.83 -6.30 11.00
C LEU A 162 -9.16 -6.48 12.37
N GLN A 163 -8.02 -5.86 12.59
CA GLN A 163 -7.34 -5.95 13.90
C GLN A 163 -8.24 -5.45 15.03
N ARG A 164 -8.99 -4.35 14.82
CA ARG A 164 -9.92 -3.83 15.82
C ARG A 164 -11.14 -4.76 16.04
N VAL A 165 -11.53 -5.56 15.05
CA VAL A 165 -12.53 -6.64 15.22
C VAL A 165 -11.96 -7.74 16.11
N LEU A 166 -10.74 -8.19 15.83
CA LEU A 166 -10.11 -9.31 16.53
C LEU A 166 -9.80 -8.97 18.00
N LEU A 167 -9.26 -7.77 18.27
CA LEU A 167 -8.84 -7.34 19.60
C LEU A 167 -9.93 -6.57 20.37
N GLY A 168 -10.89 -5.97 19.67
CA GLY A 168 -11.97 -5.17 20.24
C GLY A 168 -13.10 -6.01 20.82
N LYS A 169 -14.04 -5.31 21.49
CA LYS A 169 -15.26 -5.91 22.08
C LYS A 169 -16.48 -5.05 21.82
N GLY A 170 -17.66 -5.64 21.84
CA GLY A 170 -18.93 -4.95 21.77
C GLY A 170 -19.08 -4.03 20.55
N ARG A 171 -19.57 -2.83 20.76
CA ARG A 171 -19.89 -1.85 19.69
C ARG A 171 -18.69 -1.50 18.82
N SER A 172 -17.49 -1.42 19.40
CA SER A 172 -16.26 -1.11 18.62
C SER A 172 -15.95 -2.23 17.62
N ALA A 173 -16.01 -3.48 18.02
CA ALA A 173 -15.81 -4.62 17.12
C ALA A 173 -16.86 -4.65 16.00
N LEU A 174 -18.14 -4.38 16.34
CA LEU A 174 -19.23 -4.34 15.36
C LEU A 174 -19.01 -3.28 14.27
N TRP A 175 -18.73 -2.02 14.65
CA TRP A 175 -18.53 -0.95 13.67
C TRP A 175 -17.28 -1.18 12.77
N ASN A 176 -16.20 -1.72 13.36
CA ASN A 176 -15.02 -2.07 12.56
C ASN A 176 -15.29 -3.30 11.67
N GLY A 177 -16.17 -4.22 12.08
CA GLY A 177 -16.62 -5.33 11.25
C GLY A 177 -17.43 -4.85 10.04
N ILE A 178 -18.36 -3.92 10.25
CA ILE A 178 -19.10 -3.26 9.16
C ILE A 178 -18.12 -2.53 8.21
N ALA A 179 -17.17 -1.76 8.76
CA ALA A 179 -16.17 -1.07 7.95
C ALA A 179 -15.35 -2.05 7.10
N TYR A 180 -14.88 -3.16 7.70
CA TYR A 180 -14.16 -4.21 6.98
C TYR A 180 -15.01 -4.81 5.85
N LEU A 181 -16.28 -5.11 6.09
CA LEU A 181 -17.19 -5.67 5.09
C LEU A 181 -17.44 -4.70 3.93
N VAL A 182 -17.66 -3.41 4.21
CA VAL A 182 -17.82 -2.38 3.17
C VAL A 182 -16.55 -2.26 2.32
N ILE A 183 -15.38 -2.24 2.97
CA ILE A 183 -14.10 -2.19 2.26
C ILE A 183 -13.86 -3.48 1.46
N PHE A 184 -14.22 -4.66 2.00
CA PHE A 184 -14.16 -5.93 1.28
C PHE A 184 -14.96 -5.88 -0.03
N VAL A 185 -16.21 -5.36 0.01
CA VAL A 185 -17.02 -5.18 -1.21
C VAL A 185 -16.32 -4.25 -2.20
N GLY A 186 -15.75 -3.12 -1.73
CA GLY A 186 -14.98 -2.21 -2.57
C GLY A 186 -13.78 -2.88 -3.27
N VAL A 187 -13.02 -3.70 -2.52
CA VAL A 187 -11.92 -4.50 -3.10
C VAL A 187 -12.47 -5.52 -4.09
N PHE A 188 -13.58 -6.16 -3.77
CA PHE A 188 -14.19 -7.17 -4.64
C PHE A 188 -14.60 -6.59 -5.99
N VAL A 189 -15.37 -5.48 -6.01
CA VAL A 189 -15.85 -4.84 -7.23
C VAL A 189 -14.75 -4.11 -8.04
N SER A 190 -13.55 -3.99 -7.48
CA SER A 190 -12.38 -3.58 -8.26
C SER A 190 -11.98 -4.61 -9.33
N PHE A 191 -12.41 -5.86 -9.18
CA PHE A 191 -12.04 -7.00 -10.04
C PHE A 191 -10.53 -7.09 -10.31
N SER A 192 -9.71 -6.69 -9.33
CA SER A 192 -8.27 -6.82 -9.36
C SER A 192 -7.85 -8.12 -8.65
N ARG A 193 -7.40 -9.11 -9.41
CA ARG A 193 -6.87 -10.40 -8.87
C ARG A 193 -5.77 -10.16 -7.83
N GLY A 194 -4.87 -9.20 -8.14
CA GLY A 194 -3.81 -8.81 -7.23
C GLY A 194 -4.32 -8.24 -5.90
N ALA A 195 -5.37 -7.38 -5.96
CA ALA A 195 -5.99 -6.84 -4.75
C ALA A 195 -6.71 -7.91 -3.93
N TRP A 196 -7.39 -8.86 -4.58
CA TRP A 196 -8.03 -9.99 -3.89
C TRP A 196 -7.01 -10.86 -3.15
N GLY A 197 -5.92 -11.23 -3.85
CA GLY A 197 -4.81 -11.97 -3.23
C GLY A 197 -4.14 -11.21 -2.10
N HIS A 198 -3.92 -9.91 -2.30
CA HIS A 198 -3.36 -9.02 -1.26
C HIS A 198 -4.26 -8.96 -0.03
N LEU A 199 -5.59 -8.75 -0.20
CA LEU A 199 -6.54 -8.74 0.91
C LEU A 199 -6.56 -10.06 1.68
N ALA A 200 -6.64 -11.18 0.96
CA ALA A 200 -6.67 -12.51 1.56
C ALA A 200 -5.37 -12.81 2.35
N ALA A 201 -4.21 -12.58 1.75
CA ALA A 201 -2.92 -12.80 2.39
C ALA A 201 -2.70 -11.87 3.60
N SER A 202 -3.04 -10.57 3.48
CA SER A 202 -2.93 -9.63 4.59
C SER A 202 -3.87 -9.97 5.74
N SER A 203 -5.12 -10.35 5.45
CA SER A 203 -6.10 -10.75 6.47
C SER A 203 -5.66 -12.00 7.21
N LEU A 204 -5.14 -12.99 6.49
CA LEU A 204 -4.57 -14.20 7.09
C LEU A 204 -3.36 -13.85 7.98
N LEU A 205 -2.46 -12.99 7.51
CA LEU A 205 -1.30 -12.56 8.30
C LEU A 205 -1.72 -11.80 9.58
N VAL A 206 -2.70 -10.89 9.51
CA VAL A 206 -3.23 -10.23 10.71
C VAL A 206 -3.78 -11.26 11.69
N LEU A 207 -4.61 -12.21 11.21
CA LEU A 207 -5.17 -13.26 12.06
C LEU A 207 -4.08 -14.11 12.73
N VAL A 208 -3.09 -14.58 11.94
CA VAL A 208 -1.98 -15.39 12.43
C VAL A 208 -1.14 -14.61 13.45
N MET A 209 -0.78 -13.37 13.13
CA MET A 209 0.03 -12.54 14.04
C MET A 209 -0.72 -12.23 15.34
N VAL A 210 -2.00 -11.87 15.27
CA VAL A 210 -2.81 -11.63 16.48
C VAL A 210 -2.94 -12.91 17.28
N PHE A 211 -3.21 -14.04 16.63
CA PHE A 211 -3.41 -15.33 17.30
C PHE A 211 -2.16 -15.81 18.05
N PHE A 212 -0.99 -15.72 17.42
CA PHE A 212 0.25 -16.24 18.01
C PHE A 212 0.99 -15.22 18.89
N LEU A 213 0.87 -13.93 18.59
CA LEU A 213 1.70 -12.92 19.24
C LEU A 213 0.95 -12.09 20.31
N GLU A 214 -0.38 -11.96 20.22
CA GLU A 214 -1.17 -11.08 21.12
C GLU A 214 -2.18 -11.85 21.99
N ALA A 215 -2.74 -12.95 21.48
CA ALA A 215 -3.87 -13.61 22.10
C ALA A 215 -3.48 -14.54 23.25
N SER A 216 -4.16 -14.43 24.39
CA SER A 216 -4.14 -15.41 25.47
C SER A 216 -4.85 -16.70 25.06
N ALA A 217 -4.68 -17.80 25.82
CA ALA A 217 -5.30 -19.08 25.50
C ALA A 217 -6.84 -19.01 25.35
N ARG A 218 -7.50 -18.21 26.20
CA ARG A 218 -8.96 -18.00 26.11
C ARG A 218 -9.38 -17.17 24.89
N GLU A 219 -8.58 -16.17 24.54
CA GLU A 219 -8.84 -15.33 23.40
C GLU A 219 -8.64 -16.07 22.08
N LYS A 220 -7.78 -17.07 22.01
CA LYS A 220 -7.57 -17.89 20.81
C LYS A 220 -8.84 -18.59 20.34
N VAL A 221 -9.64 -19.15 21.27
CA VAL A 221 -10.94 -19.74 20.91
C VAL A 221 -11.89 -18.69 20.35
N ARG A 222 -11.97 -17.52 20.99
CA ARG A 222 -12.78 -16.40 20.48
C ARG A 222 -12.32 -15.97 19.09
N LEU A 223 -11.02 -15.86 18.84
CA LEU A 223 -10.47 -15.49 17.53
C LEU A 223 -10.84 -16.51 16.45
N LEU A 224 -10.78 -17.81 16.74
CA LEU A 224 -11.21 -18.86 15.80
C LEU A 224 -12.70 -18.75 15.47
N LEU A 225 -13.56 -18.48 16.47
CA LEU A 225 -14.99 -18.29 16.26
C LEU A 225 -15.28 -17.03 15.42
N ILE A 226 -14.55 -15.92 15.70
CA ILE A 226 -14.67 -14.68 14.89
C ILE A 226 -14.18 -14.93 13.47
N ALA A 227 -13.07 -15.66 13.29
CA ALA A 227 -12.53 -15.98 11.96
C ALA A 227 -13.51 -16.85 11.17
N LEU A 228 -14.07 -17.89 11.79
CA LEU A 228 -15.05 -18.75 11.15
C LEU A 228 -16.33 -18.00 10.81
N GLY A 229 -16.90 -17.24 11.76
CA GLY A 229 -18.08 -16.42 11.54
C GLY A 229 -17.86 -15.34 10.46
N GLY A 230 -16.69 -14.70 10.49
CA GLY A 230 -16.25 -13.74 9.47
C GLY A 230 -16.14 -14.39 8.08
N LEU A 231 -15.52 -15.56 7.99
CA LEU A 231 -15.44 -16.31 6.73
C LEU A 231 -16.81 -16.69 6.18
N MET A 232 -17.73 -17.14 7.04
CA MET A 232 -19.11 -17.43 6.63
C MET A 232 -19.84 -16.16 6.15
N LEU A 233 -19.64 -15.03 6.85
CA LEU A 233 -20.22 -13.75 6.43
C LEU A 233 -19.66 -13.27 5.09
N LEU A 234 -18.35 -13.38 4.88
CA LEU A 234 -17.73 -13.04 3.59
C LEU A 234 -18.20 -13.98 2.47
N ALA A 235 -18.33 -15.27 2.74
CA ALA A 235 -18.89 -16.23 1.77
C ALA A 235 -20.35 -15.89 1.43
N ALA A 236 -21.16 -15.53 2.42
CA ALA A 236 -22.54 -15.08 2.18
C ALA A 236 -22.58 -13.77 1.37
N ALA A 237 -21.76 -12.78 1.71
CA ALA A 237 -21.65 -11.54 0.93
C ALA A 237 -21.20 -11.82 -0.51
N MET A 238 -20.23 -12.71 -0.72
CA MET A 238 -19.80 -13.15 -2.04
C MET A 238 -20.94 -13.84 -2.80
N ALA A 239 -21.70 -14.74 -2.16
CA ALA A 239 -22.83 -15.42 -2.79
C ALA A 239 -23.92 -14.41 -3.24
N VAL A 240 -24.20 -13.40 -2.42
CA VAL A 240 -25.12 -12.30 -2.78
C VAL A 240 -24.58 -11.52 -3.99
N LEU A 241 -23.31 -11.14 -3.99
CA LEU A 241 -22.71 -10.43 -5.12
C LEU A 241 -22.73 -11.27 -6.41
N LEU A 242 -22.41 -12.54 -6.32
CA LEU A 242 -22.41 -13.48 -7.47
C LEU A 242 -23.82 -13.86 -7.94
N SER A 243 -24.88 -13.56 -7.19
CA SER A 243 -26.25 -13.70 -7.68
C SER A 243 -26.64 -12.64 -8.72
N ILE A 244 -25.85 -11.57 -8.84
CA ILE A 244 -26.01 -10.52 -9.84
C ILE A 244 -25.30 -10.98 -11.14
N PRO A 245 -26.02 -11.16 -12.29
CA PRO A 245 -25.44 -11.76 -13.49
C PRO A 245 -24.17 -11.07 -13.99
N VAL A 246 -24.14 -9.74 -14.04
CA VAL A 246 -22.97 -8.94 -14.50
C VAL A 246 -21.76 -9.17 -13.58
N VAL A 247 -21.98 -9.32 -12.27
CA VAL A 247 -20.91 -9.59 -11.30
C VAL A 247 -20.35 -11.01 -11.51
N ALA A 248 -21.26 -11.99 -11.67
CA ALA A 248 -20.89 -13.39 -11.89
C ALA A 248 -20.07 -13.57 -13.18
N GLU A 249 -20.48 -12.91 -14.27
CA GLU A 249 -19.77 -12.97 -15.54
C GLU A 249 -18.35 -12.40 -15.43
N LEU A 250 -18.19 -11.19 -14.89
CA LEU A 250 -16.89 -10.58 -14.67
C LEU A 250 -16.02 -11.39 -13.70
N PHE A 251 -16.63 -11.92 -12.64
CA PHE A 251 -15.92 -12.79 -11.70
C PHE A 251 -15.36 -14.02 -12.41
N THR A 252 -16.19 -14.72 -13.20
CA THR A 252 -15.78 -15.92 -13.94
C THR A 252 -14.66 -15.60 -14.92
N GLN A 253 -14.77 -14.49 -15.66
CA GLN A 253 -13.71 -14.03 -16.57
C GLN A 253 -12.39 -13.75 -15.82
N ARG A 254 -12.46 -13.14 -14.64
CA ARG A 254 -11.28 -12.73 -13.87
C ARG A 254 -10.70 -13.83 -12.97
N PHE A 255 -11.51 -14.77 -12.54
CA PHE A 255 -11.06 -15.86 -11.67
C PHE A 255 -10.21 -16.92 -12.41
N SER A 256 -10.23 -16.93 -13.76
CA SER A 256 -9.32 -17.75 -14.53
C SER A 256 -7.85 -17.44 -14.17
N LEU A 257 -7.09 -18.47 -13.83
CA LEU A 257 -5.67 -18.36 -13.47
C LEU A 257 -4.80 -17.93 -14.65
N THR A 258 -5.24 -18.28 -15.88
CA THR A 258 -4.56 -17.93 -17.14
C THR A 258 -5.48 -17.06 -17.98
N GLN A 259 -4.96 -15.92 -18.44
CA GLN A 259 -5.63 -15.06 -19.41
C GLN A 259 -4.84 -15.06 -20.71
N SER A 260 -5.49 -14.77 -21.83
CA SER A 260 -4.82 -14.70 -23.12
C SER A 260 -3.64 -13.73 -23.16
N TYR A 261 -3.69 -12.68 -22.34
CA TYR A 261 -2.61 -11.68 -22.20
C TYR A 261 -1.50 -12.11 -21.22
N ASP A 262 -1.64 -13.24 -20.51
CA ASP A 262 -0.62 -13.77 -19.59
C ASP A 262 0.37 -14.70 -20.31
N THR A 263 -0.04 -15.30 -21.47
CA THR A 263 0.69 -16.36 -22.19
C THR A 263 1.30 -15.86 -23.50
N GLY A 264 2.35 -16.55 -24.00
CA GLY A 264 3.07 -16.20 -25.22
C GLY A 264 4.30 -15.30 -25.00
N GLU A 265 5.11 -15.10 -26.04
CA GLU A 265 6.33 -14.25 -25.97
C GLU A 265 6.02 -12.80 -25.59
N LEU A 266 4.87 -12.29 -26.02
CA LEU A 266 4.42 -10.93 -25.73
C LEU A 266 3.47 -10.88 -24.52
N GLY A 267 3.12 -12.04 -23.93
CA GLY A 267 2.33 -12.12 -22.72
C GLY A 267 3.09 -11.64 -21.48
N ARG A 268 2.37 -11.45 -20.35
CA ARG A 268 2.94 -10.92 -19.11
C ARG A 268 4.22 -11.65 -18.67
N PHE A 269 4.26 -12.98 -18.76
CA PHE A 269 5.43 -13.77 -18.36
C PHE A 269 6.56 -13.75 -19.39
N GLY A 270 6.25 -13.69 -20.69
CA GLY A 270 7.26 -13.55 -21.75
C GLY A 270 7.99 -12.19 -21.67
N ARG A 271 7.25 -11.14 -21.32
CA ARG A 271 7.81 -9.78 -21.11
C ARG A 271 8.87 -9.73 -20.01
N ILE A 272 8.74 -10.53 -18.96
CA ILE A 272 9.73 -10.59 -17.87
C ILE A 272 11.12 -10.96 -18.42
N TRP A 273 11.20 -11.95 -19.28
CA TRP A 273 12.48 -12.39 -19.87
C TRP A 273 13.07 -11.33 -20.80
N TYR A 274 12.23 -10.75 -21.67
CA TYR A 274 12.67 -9.64 -22.52
C TYR A 274 13.16 -8.45 -21.68
N THR A 275 12.41 -8.08 -20.65
CA THR A 275 12.78 -6.97 -19.75
C THR A 275 14.08 -7.26 -19.02
N LEU A 276 14.29 -8.50 -18.59
CA LEU A 276 15.53 -8.91 -17.94
C LEU A 276 16.74 -8.75 -18.89
N ASP A 277 16.60 -9.10 -20.15
CA ASP A 277 17.64 -8.91 -21.16
C ASP A 277 17.98 -7.42 -21.34
N VAL A 278 16.95 -6.56 -21.44
CA VAL A 278 17.14 -5.09 -21.49
C VAL A 278 17.83 -4.57 -20.23
N VAL A 279 17.46 -5.03 -19.05
CA VAL A 279 18.12 -4.63 -17.77
C VAL A 279 19.58 -5.05 -17.75
N LEU A 280 19.88 -6.27 -18.18
CA LEU A 280 21.26 -6.79 -18.17
C LEU A 280 22.18 -6.08 -19.15
N THR A 281 21.64 -5.59 -20.27
CA THR A 281 22.39 -4.86 -21.29
C THR A 281 22.49 -3.36 -21.03
N ASN A 282 21.68 -2.81 -20.10
CA ASN A 282 21.65 -1.38 -19.78
C ASN A 282 21.91 -1.12 -18.28
N PRO A 283 23.16 -1.17 -17.81
CA PRO A 283 23.50 -1.01 -16.39
C PRO A 283 23.13 0.36 -15.80
N TRP A 284 23.06 1.41 -16.62
CA TRP A 284 22.62 2.75 -16.24
C TRP A 284 21.10 2.94 -16.35
N GLY A 285 20.38 1.92 -16.81
CA GLY A 285 18.96 1.99 -17.15
C GLY A 285 18.72 2.60 -18.53
N ILE A 286 17.47 2.58 -18.96
CA ILE A 286 17.02 3.24 -20.19
C ILE A 286 16.31 4.57 -19.90
N GLY A 287 16.11 4.88 -18.62
CA GLY A 287 15.32 6.03 -18.17
C GLY A 287 13.82 5.74 -18.01
N PRO A 288 13.09 6.64 -17.34
CA PRO A 288 11.64 6.51 -17.19
C PRO A 288 10.91 6.71 -18.55
N LEU A 289 9.69 6.15 -18.65
CA LEU A 289 8.79 6.32 -19.80
C LEU A 289 9.28 5.76 -21.14
N GLU A 290 10.47 5.15 -21.20
CA GLU A 290 11.12 4.67 -22.44
C GLU A 290 10.64 3.27 -22.88
N TYR A 291 10.25 2.41 -21.92
CA TYR A 291 9.96 1.00 -22.21
C TYR A 291 8.88 0.81 -23.29
N GLY A 292 7.84 1.66 -23.30
CA GLY A 292 6.76 1.59 -24.27
C GLY A 292 7.15 1.87 -25.74
N PHE A 293 8.38 2.36 -25.98
CA PHE A 293 8.93 2.61 -27.32
C PHE A 293 9.85 1.48 -27.81
N LEU A 294 10.09 0.48 -26.96
CA LEU A 294 10.83 -0.71 -27.33
C LEU A 294 9.93 -1.71 -28.09
N ARG A 295 10.47 -2.92 -28.34
CA ARG A 295 9.75 -3.99 -29.06
C ARG A 295 8.37 -4.33 -28.44
N ILE A 296 8.20 -4.12 -27.14
CA ILE A 296 6.98 -4.43 -26.40
C ILE A 296 6.45 -3.14 -25.76
N THR A 297 5.27 -2.69 -26.19
CA THR A 297 4.68 -1.41 -25.77
C THR A 297 4.04 -1.43 -24.39
N GLU A 298 3.64 -2.61 -23.90
CA GLU A 298 3.06 -2.74 -22.55
C GLU A 298 4.13 -2.91 -21.48
N GLN A 299 3.97 -2.21 -20.36
CA GLN A 299 4.88 -2.26 -19.22
C GLN A 299 5.12 -3.69 -18.71
N PRO A 300 6.29 -3.98 -18.11
CA PRO A 300 6.66 -5.33 -17.65
C PRO A 300 5.76 -5.86 -16.53
N HIS A 301 5.00 -4.97 -15.86
CA HIS A 301 4.20 -5.30 -14.68
C HIS A 301 5.00 -6.03 -13.60
N ASN A 302 6.21 -5.55 -13.36
CA ASN A 302 7.10 -6.05 -12.33
C ASN A 302 7.95 -4.87 -11.84
N THR A 303 7.62 -4.35 -10.66
CA THR A 303 8.29 -3.20 -10.06
C THR A 303 9.81 -3.39 -9.96
N TYR A 304 10.28 -4.58 -9.63
CA TYR A 304 11.72 -4.83 -9.44
C TYR A 304 12.49 -4.68 -10.76
N LEU A 305 11.93 -5.20 -11.85
CA LEU A 305 12.51 -5.00 -13.17
C LEU A 305 12.32 -3.56 -13.66
N ASN A 306 11.14 -2.97 -13.42
CA ASN A 306 10.85 -1.61 -13.83
C ASN A 306 11.80 -0.59 -13.19
N VAL A 307 12.09 -0.75 -11.89
CA VAL A 307 13.05 0.09 -11.18
C VAL A 307 14.46 -0.07 -11.76
N ALA A 308 14.87 -1.29 -12.12
CA ALA A 308 16.16 -1.52 -12.75
C ALA A 308 16.27 -0.94 -14.16
N LEU A 309 15.17 -1.02 -14.94
CA LEU A 309 15.06 -0.37 -16.24
C LEU A 309 15.15 1.15 -16.14
N THR A 310 14.42 1.72 -15.18
CA THR A 310 14.30 3.18 -15.04
C THR A 310 15.56 3.81 -14.46
N TYR A 311 16.09 3.27 -13.35
CA TYR A 311 17.15 3.90 -12.56
C TYR A 311 18.50 3.19 -12.66
N GLY A 312 18.59 2.17 -13.50
CA GLY A 312 19.79 1.32 -13.63
C GLY A 312 20.05 0.43 -12.41
N TRP A 313 21.12 -0.33 -12.47
CA TRP A 313 21.47 -1.30 -11.42
C TRP A 313 21.72 -0.66 -10.07
N GLY A 314 22.34 0.53 -10.03
CA GLY A 314 22.61 1.25 -8.79
C GLY A 314 21.32 1.70 -8.11
N GLY A 315 20.38 2.31 -8.86
CA GLY A 315 19.08 2.71 -8.34
C GLY A 315 18.24 1.50 -7.90
N ALA A 316 18.27 0.42 -8.67
CA ALA A 316 17.60 -0.84 -8.31
C ALA A 316 18.16 -1.42 -7.00
N LEU A 317 19.48 -1.46 -6.82
CA LEU A 317 20.09 -1.95 -5.58
C LEU A 317 19.62 -1.14 -4.37
N VAL A 318 19.58 0.20 -4.48
CA VAL A 318 19.10 1.06 -3.38
C VAL A 318 17.61 0.82 -3.10
N TYR A 319 16.79 0.63 -4.14
CA TYR A 319 15.38 0.29 -3.97
C TYR A 319 15.20 -1.09 -3.29
N TYR A 320 15.98 -2.09 -3.69
CA TYR A 320 15.93 -3.42 -3.06
C TYR A 320 16.40 -3.37 -1.60
N LEU A 321 17.39 -2.50 -1.29
CA LEU A 321 17.78 -2.23 0.10
C LEU A 321 16.66 -1.56 0.90
N LEU A 322 15.87 -0.66 0.28
CA LEU A 322 14.68 -0.10 0.92
C LEU A 322 13.69 -1.21 1.30
N VAL A 323 13.33 -2.07 0.35
CA VAL A 323 12.39 -3.19 0.58
C VAL A 323 12.93 -4.14 1.64
N GLY A 324 14.16 -4.62 1.48
CA GLY A 324 14.79 -5.60 2.39
C GLY A 324 15.00 -5.06 3.80
N SER A 325 15.46 -3.80 3.93
CA SER A 325 15.66 -3.18 5.24
C SER A 325 14.33 -2.90 5.95
N THR A 326 13.28 -2.51 5.22
CA THR A 326 11.93 -2.32 5.78
C THR A 326 11.35 -3.65 6.27
N LEU A 327 11.51 -4.72 5.49
CA LEU A 327 11.11 -6.07 5.89
C LEU A 327 11.86 -6.54 7.14
N ALA A 328 13.18 -6.34 7.17
CA ALA A 328 14.01 -6.71 8.32
C ALA A 328 13.70 -5.88 9.57
N ALA A 329 13.48 -4.57 9.42
CA ALA A 329 13.09 -3.69 10.54
C ALA A 329 11.75 -4.08 11.12
N GLY A 330 10.71 -4.28 10.28
CA GLY A 330 9.40 -4.72 10.71
C GLY A 330 9.41 -6.10 11.38
N GLY A 331 10.10 -7.08 10.78
CA GLY A 331 10.24 -8.43 11.35
C GLY A 331 10.89 -8.42 12.74
N ARG A 332 11.96 -7.64 12.92
CA ARG A 332 12.61 -7.49 14.24
C ARG A 332 11.71 -6.77 15.25
N ALA A 333 10.91 -5.81 14.81
CA ALA A 333 10.01 -5.06 15.69
C ALA A 333 8.81 -5.86 16.14
N LEU A 334 8.37 -6.90 15.42
CA LEU A 334 7.34 -7.84 15.85
C LEU A 334 7.71 -8.60 17.14
N ILE A 335 8.99 -8.73 17.45
CA ILE A 335 9.47 -9.35 18.70
C ILE A 335 9.20 -8.42 19.90
N ARG A 336 9.00 -7.10 19.69
CA ARG A 336 8.80 -6.11 20.74
C ARG A 336 7.31 -5.99 21.08
N ALA A 337 6.92 -6.39 22.29
CA ALA A 337 5.52 -6.38 22.73
C ALA A 337 4.86 -4.98 22.65
N SER A 338 5.61 -3.90 22.95
CA SER A 338 5.07 -2.53 22.99
C SER A 338 4.72 -1.95 21.63
N SER A 339 5.40 -2.35 20.55
CA SER A 339 5.16 -1.84 19.20
C SER A 339 4.27 -2.76 18.36
N ARG A 340 4.11 -4.00 18.79
CA ARG A 340 3.42 -5.06 18.03
C ARG A 340 2.00 -4.71 17.61
N PRO A 341 1.11 -4.20 18.51
CA PRO A 341 -0.27 -3.89 18.12
C PRO A 341 -0.37 -2.80 17.04
N LEU A 342 0.60 -1.87 16.97
CA LEU A 342 0.64 -0.84 15.94
C LEU A 342 1.22 -1.39 14.62
N LEU A 343 2.16 -2.33 14.72
CA LEU A 343 2.89 -2.87 13.60
C LEU A 343 2.12 -3.93 12.82
N ILE A 344 1.35 -4.78 13.51
CA ILE A 344 0.66 -5.93 12.89
C ILE A 344 -0.13 -5.53 11.62
N PRO A 345 -1.05 -4.56 11.62
CA PRO A 345 -1.84 -4.24 10.43
C PRO A 345 -0.96 -3.68 9.30
N VAL A 346 0.04 -2.88 9.64
CA VAL A 346 0.94 -2.24 8.66
C VAL A 346 1.86 -3.29 8.02
N PHE A 347 2.47 -4.13 8.83
CA PHE A 347 3.41 -5.16 8.35
C PHE A 347 2.71 -6.29 7.61
N ALA A 348 1.51 -6.68 8.07
CA ALA A 348 0.67 -7.63 7.36
C ALA A 348 0.18 -7.10 6.00
N THR A 349 0.07 -5.78 5.83
CA THR A 349 -0.16 -5.15 4.52
C THR A 349 1.12 -5.12 3.70
N PHE A 350 2.26 -4.76 4.30
CA PHE A 350 3.53 -4.58 3.59
C PHE A 350 4.05 -5.89 2.97
N VAL A 351 4.00 -7.01 3.71
CA VAL A 351 4.58 -8.28 3.24
C VAL A 351 3.91 -8.80 1.94
N PRO A 352 2.59 -8.92 1.83
CA PRO A 352 1.98 -9.32 0.56
C PRO A 352 2.10 -8.23 -0.52
N MET A 353 2.23 -6.94 -0.15
CA MET A 353 2.39 -5.86 -1.11
C MET A 353 3.74 -5.93 -1.84
N ILE A 354 4.83 -6.30 -1.16
CA ILE A 354 6.12 -6.54 -1.82
C ILE A 354 6.09 -7.77 -2.74
N ALA A 355 5.29 -8.79 -2.41
CA ALA A 355 5.06 -9.91 -3.32
C ALA A 355 4.21 -9.48 -4.53
N LEU A 356 3.19 -8.67 -4.31
CA LEU A 356 2.37 -8.08 -5.39
C LEU A 356 3.22 -7.23 -6.34
N SER A 357 4.24 -6.52 -5.85
CA SER A 357 5.18 -5.73 -6.66
C SER A 357 5.96 -6.56 -7.70
N ALA A 358 6.03 -7.88 -7.54
CA ALA A 358 6.62 -8.77 -8.54
C ALA A 358 5.72 -9.04 -9.76
N ILE A 359 4.44 -8.66 -9.69
CA ILE A 359 3.45 -8.92 -10.75
C ILE A 359 2.67 -7.66 -11.17
N ILE A 360 2.99 -6.50 -10.61
CA ILE A 360 2.42 -5.20 -10.97
C ILE A 360 3.41 -4.08 -10.64
N ASP A 361 3.26 -2.92 -11.30
CA ASP A 361 4.09 -1.74 -11.07
C ASP A 361 3.53 -0.95 -9.87
N THR A 362 4.28 -0.95 -8.76
CA THR A 362 3.90 -0.31 -7.48
C THR A 362 4.79 0.88 -7.12
N ASP A 363 5.81 1.13 -7.91
CA ASP A 363 6.88 2.11 -7.67
C ASP A 363 6.40 3.58 -7.64
N HIS A 364 5.16 3.83 -8.08
CA HIS A 364 4.51 5.15 -7.98
C HIS A 364 3.23 5.14 -7.13
N TRP A 365 2.99 4.07 -6.37
CA TRP A 365 1.81 4.02 -5.51
C TRP A 365 2.04 4.78 -4.20
N ARG A 366 1.31 5.86 -3.98
CA ARG A 366 1.35 6.70 -2.76
C ARG A 366 1.22 5.88 -1.48
N HIS A 367 0.31 4.92 -1.47
CA HIS A 367 0.08 4.04 -0.32
C HIS A 367 1.22 3.04 -0.08
N TRP A 368 1.99 2.65 -1.10
CA TRP A 368 3.18 1.81 -0.93
C TRP A 368 4.24 2.53 -0.09
N PHE A 369 4.51 3.79 -0.42
CA PHE A 369 5.46 4.63 0.30
C PHE A 369 4.96 5.00 1.70
N LEU A 370 3.66 5.25 1.85
CA LEU A 370 3.05 5.47 3.16
C LEU A 370 3.24 4.25 4.07
N VAL A 371 2.88 3.04 3.61
CA VAL A 371 3.04 1.80 4.39
C VAL A 371 4.50 1.60 4.79
N THR A 372 5.44 1.82 3.88
CA THR A 372 6.89 1.77 4.16
C THR A 372 7.25 2.74 5.29
N GLY A 373 6.83 4.00 5.20
CA GLY A 373 7.06 5.00 6.24
C GLY A 373 6.45 4.62 7.59
N LEU A 374 5.25 4.04 7.60
CA LEU A 374 4.59 3.59 8.83
C LEU A 374 5.35 2.44 9.51
N VAL A 375 5.89 1.48 8.75
CA VAL A 375 6.75 0.42 9.31
C VAL A 375 7.95 1.06 10.03
N TRP A 376 8.67 1.94 9.35
CA TRP A 376 9.83 2.63 9.93
C TRP A 376 9.46 3.47 11.15
N GLY A 377 8.34 4.18 11.12
CA GLY A 377 7.87 5.02 12.23
C GLY A 377 7.55 4.22 13.48
N VAL A 378 6.87 3.09 13.33
CA VAL A 378 6.60 2.19 14.47
C VAL A 378 7.88 1.54 14.99
N CYS A 379 8.82 1.19 14.10
CA CYS A 379 10.13 0.64 14.49
C CYS A 379 10.99 1.64 15.26
N ALA A 380 10.91 2.93 14.90
CA ALA A 380 11.64 4.04 15.53
C ALA A 380 10.99 4.57 16.82
N ALA A 381 9.82 4.04 17.19
CA ALA A 381 9.11 4.46 18.40
C ALA A 381 9.98 4.30 19.66
N PRO A 382 9.97 5.28 20.59
CA PRO A 382 10.72 5.19 21.85
C PRO A 382 10.34 3.92 22.61
N ARG A 383 11.33 3.25 23.14
CA ARG A 383 11.08 2.12 24.07
C ARG A 383 10.44 2.69 25.32
N PRO A 384 9.37 2.08 25.86
CA PRO A 384 8.90 2.46 27.19
C PRO A 384 10.09 2.38 28.15
N ALA A 385 10.30 3.43 28.92
CA ALA A 385 11.32 3.41 29.96
C ALA A 385 11.08 2.15 30.81
N LYS A 386 12.12 1.30 30.96
CA LYS A 386 12.05 0.22 31.95
C LYS A 386 11.62 0.90 33.24
N ALA A 387 10.51 0.48 33.83
CA ALA A 387 10.16 0.90 35.16
C ALA A 387 11.42 0.71 36.01
N GLN A 388 12.10 1.80 36.34
CA GLN A 388 13.21 1.77 37.29
C GLN A 388 12.59 1.16 38.53
N GLY A 389 12.94 -0.08 38.81
CA GLY A 389 12.59 -0.70 40.07
C GLY A 389 13.02 0.29 41.16
N ARG A 390 12.04 0.92 41.77
CA ARG A 390 12.25 1.53 43.08
C ARG A 390 12.65 0.35 43.97
N LEU A 391 13.96 0.17 44.14
CA LEU A 391 14.45 -0.41 45.36
C LEU A 391 13.98 0.55 46.45
N LEU A 392 12.87 0.21 47.09
CA LEU A 392 12.50 0.85 48.34
C LEU A 392 13.59 0.52 49.34
N PRO A 393 14.02 1.49 50.18
CA PRO A 393 15.04 1.31 51.19
C PRO A 393 14.61 0.34 52.26
#